data_12806e4d479a4d30d992cb2c883321f8
#
_entry.id   12806e4d479a4d30d992cb2c883321f8
#
_cell.length_a   1.000
_cell.length_b   1.000
_cell.length_c   1.000
_cell.angle_alpha   90.00
_cell.angle_beta   90.00
_cell.angle_gamma   90.00
#
_symmetry.space_group_name_H-M   'P 1'
#
loop_
_entity.id
_entity.type
_entity.pdbx_description
1 polymer ?
#
loop_
_entity_poly.entity_id
_entity_poly.type
_entity_poly.pdbx_seq_one_letter_code
_entity_poly.pdbx_strand_id
1 'polypeptide(L)'
;MDESHIETGDFSECVQTQVNALLDRIPNLQAIVCANDVMALTAYQECEKRGLHIGHDIAVTSFDDWERIRHVPVPITTIRQDSERSGYMAVYSALELARSGHGKNIVIPAKVCVRESCGCTCKQFSGFDQIENMGTKNCL
;
A
#
# COMPACT_ATOMS: atom_id res chain seq x y z
N MET A 1 3.89 -6.23 17.60
CA MET A 1 4.21 -4.91 16.99
C MET A 1 4.15 -3.91 18.13
N ASP A 2 5.13 -3.05 18.27
CA ASP A 2 5.14 -2.04 19.32
C ASP A 2 4.20 -0.90 18.91
N GLU A 3 3.24 -0.55 19.78
CA GLU A 3 2.26 0.54 19.52
C GLU A 3 2.94 1.89 19.34
N SER A 4 4.14 2.09 19.90
CA SER A 4 4.93 3.29 19.69
C SER A 4 5.36 3.51 18.24
N HIS A 5 5.30 2.47 17.39
CA HIS A 5 5.62 2.52 15.96
C HIS A 5 4.39 2.74 15.08
N ILE A 6 3.25 3.05 15.68
CA ILE A 6 1.98 3.24 14.95
C ILE A 6 1.48 4.66 15.17
N GLU A 7 1.04 5.29 14.09
CA GLU A 7 0.27 6.53 14.10
C GLU A 7 -1.04 6.34 13.36
N THR A 8 -2.08 7.01 13.82
CA THR A 8 -3.42 6.93 13.20
C THR A 8 -3.67 8.16 12.35
N GLY A 9 -3.97 7.95 11.08
CA GLY A 9 -4.41 8.97 10.14
C GLY A 9 -5.88 8.80 9.76
N ASP A 10 -6.39 9.78 9.03
CA ASP A 10 -7.78 9.84 8.55
C ASP A 10 -7.92 9.54 7.06
N PHE A 11 -6.94 8.90 6.45
CA PHE A 11 -6.84 8.61 5.00
C PHE A 11 -6.73 9.85 4.11
N SER A 12 -6.46 11.02 4.67
CA SER A 12 -6.26 12.28 3.93
C SER A 12 -4.78 12.63 3.76
N GLU A 13 -4.53 13.75 3.08
CA GLU A 13 -3.18 14.37 2.99
C GLU A 13 -2.77 15.05 4.31
N CYS A 14 -3.65 15.19 5.29
CA CYS A 14 -3.42 15.93 6.52
C CYS A 14 -2.74 15.09 7.63
N VAL A 15 -1.76 14.27 7.27
CA VAL A 15 -1.03 13.39 8.21
C VAL A 15 0.40 13.83 8.50
N GLN A 16 0.74 15.09 8.22
CA GLN A 16 2.08 15.64 8.45
C GLN A 16 2.49 15.53 9.93
N THR A 17 1.56 15.82 10.85
CA THR A 17 1.81 15.75 12.29
C THR A 17 2.16 14.33 12.72
N GLN A 18 1.43 13.34 12.23
CA GLN A 18 1.64 11.92 12.53
C GLN A 18 2.98 11.42 11.98
N VAL A 19 3.29 11.75 10.72
CA VAL A 19 4.57 11.39 10.10
C VAL A 19 5.72 12.02 10.88
N ASN A 20 5.63 13.31 11.22
CA ASN A 20 6.65 13.99 11.97
C ASN A 20 6.81 13.40 13.38
N ALA A 21 5.72 13.02 14.04
CA ALA A 21 5.76 12.36 15.34
C ALA A 21 6.50 11.01 15.28
N LEU A 22 6.30 10.20 14.22
CA LEU A 22 7.05 8.95 14.01
C LEU A 22 8.55 9.23 13.82
N LEU A 23 8.88 10.18 12.93
CA LEU A 23 10.27 10.53 12.62
C LEU A 23 11.02 11.14 13.83
N ASP A 24 10.33 11.88 14.70
CA ASP A 24 10.90 12.45 15.92
C ASP A 24 11.07 11.41 17.03
N ARG A 25 10.11 10.48 17.14
CA ARG A 25 10.07 9.48 18.20
C ARG A 25 11.03 8.32 17.96
N ILE A 26 11.25 7.96 16.67
CA ILE A 26 12.03 6.79 16.31
C ILE A 26 13.28 7.21 15.53
N PRO A 27 14.39 7.47 16.24
CA PRO A 27 15.66 7.73 15.58
C PRO A 27 16.06 6.54 14.70
N ASN A 28 16.52 6.80 13.48
CA ASN A 28 16.90 5.77 12.50
C ASN A 28 15.73 4.89 12.02
N LEU A 29 14.53 5.45 11.91
CA LEU A 29 13.39 4.78 11.29
C LEU A 29 13.77 4.36 9.85
N GLN A 30 13.67 3.07 9.55
CA GLN A 30 14.12 2.51 8.27
C GLN A 30 13.00 2.42 7.23
N ALA A 31 11.74 2.37 7.65
CA ALA A 31 10.61 2.25 6.74
C ALA A 31 9.32 2.83 7.32
N ILE A 32 8.49 3.41 6.45
CA ILE A 32 7.12 3.82 6.74
C ILE A 32 6.18 3.04 5.81
N VAL A 33 5.24 2.31 6.42
CA VAL A 33 4.17 1.62 5.71
C VAL A 33 2.90 2.45 5.86
N CYS A 34 2.39 3.00 4.76
CA CYS A 34 1.22 3.86 4.74
C CYS A 34 -0.04 3.06 4.33
N ALA A 35 -1.17 3.37 4.95
CA ALA A 35 -2.43 2.70 4.69
C ALA A 35 -3.01 3.00 3.29
N ASN A 36 -2.62 4.13 2.67
CA ASN A 36 -2.97 4.48 1.29
C ASN A 36 -1.91 5.38 0.65
N ASP A 37 -2.06 5.62 -0.65
CA ASP A 37 -1.12 6.39 -1.46
C ASP A 37 -1.11 7.89 -1.11
N VAL A 38 -2.23 8.44 -0.65
CA VAL A 38 -2.33 9.85 -0.25
C VAL A 38 -1.46 10.13 0.97
N MET A 39 -1.57 9.26 1.98
CA MET A 39 -0.73 9.34 3.18
C MET A 39 0.74 9.09 2.85
N ALA A 40 1.03 8.19 1.91
CA ALA A 40 2.40 7.90 1.48
C ALA A 40 3.05 9.09 0.78
N LEU A 41 2.31 9.87 -0.01
CA LEU A 41 2.82 11.11 -0.61
C LEU A 41 3.18 12.14 0.45
N THR A 42 2.39 12.26 1.51
CA THR A 42 2.70 13.13 2.64
C THR A 42 3.94 12.64 3.40
N ALA A 43 4.03 11.33 3.68
CA ALA A 43 5.21 10.74 4.32
C ALA A 43 6.48 10.96 3.48
N TYR A 44 6.39 10.77 2.17
CA TYR A 44 7.44 11.03 1.21
C TYR A 44 7.96 12.49 1.33
N GLN A 45 7.05 13.46 1.28
CA GLN A 45 7.40 14.88 1.36
C GLN A 45 8.01 15.28 2.70
N GLU A 46 7.51 14.75 3.82
CA GLU A 46 8.07 15.06 5.14
C GLU A 46 9.48 14.45 5.33
N CYS A 47 9.72 13.26 4.78
CA CYS A 47 11.06 12.67 4.74
C CYS A 47 12.02 13.52 3.92
N GLU A 48 11.64 13.96 2.71
CA GLU A 48 12.47 14.83 1.88
C GLU A 48 12.79 16.18 2.54
N LYS A 49 11.81 16.80 3.22
CA LYS A 49 12.04 18.05 3.99
C LYS A 49 13.10 17.89 5.09
N ARG A 50 13.27 16.69 5.62
CA ARG A 50 14.29 16.33 6.61
C ARG A 50 15.63 15.89 5.98
N GLY A 51 15.73 15.93 4.65
CA GLY A 51 16.92 15.50 3.91
C GLY A 51 17.11 14.00 3.83
N LEU A 52 16.07 13.20 4.12
CA LEU A 52 16.10 11.75 3.97
C LEU A 52 15.83 11.35 2.51
N HIS A 53 16.72 10.55 1.94
CA HIS A 53 16.58 10.04 0.59
C HIS A 53 15.70 8.78 0.57
N ILE A 54 14.55 8.89 -0.09
CA ILE A 54 13.60 7.77 -0.22
C ILE A 54 14.25 6.61 -0.98
N GLY A 55 14.09 5.39 -0.46
CA GLY A 55 14.67 4.17 -1.00
C GLY A 55 16.14 3.96 -0.67
N HIS A 56 16.80 4.93 -0.02
CA HIS A 56 18.17 4.81 0.45
C HIS A 56 18.26 4.93 1.97
N ASP A 57 17.82 6.06 2.53
CA ASP A 57 17.85 6.31 3.99
C ASP A 57 16.59 5.78 4.67
N ILE A 58 15.47 5.86 3.97
CA ILE A 58 14.15 5.40 4.46
C ILE A 58 13.33 4.82 3.31
N ALA A 59 12.69 3.68 3.55
CA ALA A 59 11.72 3.10 2.64
C ALA A 59 10.32 3.68 2.89
N VAL A 60 9.55 3.90 1.82
CA VAL A 60 8.13 4.26 1.91
C VAL A 60 7.33 3.30 1.05
N THR A 61 6.29 2.70 1.64
CA THR A 61 5.36 1.82 0.91
C THR A 61 3.93 2.23 1.17
N SER A 62 3.02 1.83 0.26
CA SER A 62 1.64 2.28 0.28
C SER A 62 0.64 1.21 -0.19
N PHE A 63 -0.60 1.64 -0.41
CA PHE A 63 -1.71 0.82 -0.87
C PHE A 63 -2.58 1.64 -1.83
N ASP A 64 -3.12 1.05 -2.91
CA ASP A 64 -4.06 1.48 -3.95
C ASP A 64 -3.45 1.59 -5.35
N ASP A 65 -2.20 2.01 -5.51
CA ASP A 65 -1.48 2.23 -6.78
C ASP A 65 -2.08 3.37 -7.64
N TRP A 66 -2.33 4.52 -7.03
CA TRP A 66 -2.72 5.71 -7.77
C TRP A 66 -1.65 6.15 -8.77
N GLU A 67 -2.08 6.74 -9.88
CA GLU A 67 -1.18 7.22 -10.91
C GLU A 67 -0.12 8.21 -10.36
N ARG A 68 -0.52 9.08 -9.44
CA ARG A 68 0.34 10.13 -8.87
C ARG A 68 1.61 9.58 -8.19
N ILE A 69 1.53 8.43 -7.50
CA ILE A 69 2.70 7.85 -6.82
C ILE A 69 3.73 7.22 -7.77
N ARG A 70 3.36 7.05 -9.05
CA ARG A 70 4.25 6.52 -10.09
C ARG A 70 5.15 7.58 -10.70
N HIS A 71 4.78 8.86 -10.53
CA HIS A 71 5.42 10.02 -11.18
C HIS A 71 6.21 10.89 -10.21
N VAL A 72 6.35 10.49 -8.93
CA VAL A 72 7.29 11.12 -8.00
C VAL A 72 8.73 10.75 -8.37
N PRO A 73 9.76 11.55 -7.98
CA PRO A 73 11.15 11.29 -8.34
C PRO A 73 11.64 9.87 -8.03
N VAL A 74 11.21 9.29 -6.90
CA VAL A 74 11.42 7.89 -6.53
C VAL A 74 10.06 7.20 -6.44
N PRO A 75 9.59 6.51 -7.49
CA PRO A 75 8.27 5.90 -7.54
C PRO A 75 7.98 4.97 -6.35
N ILE A 76 6.77 5.08 -5.79
CA ILE A 76 6.42 4.40 -4.53
C ILE A 76 6.00 2.95 -4.79
N THR A 77 6.60 2.03 -4.05
CA THR A 77 6.19 0.62 -3.94
C THR A 77 4.83 0.54 -3.26
N THR A 78 3.89 -0.19 -3.84
CA THR A 78 2.50 -0.24 -3.39
C THR A 78 1.83 -1.57 -3.67
N ILE A 79 0.61 -1.72 -3.18
CA ILE A 79 -0.29 -2.83 -3.53
C ILE A 79 -1.39 -2.29 -4.44
N ARG A 80 -1.53 -2.88 -5.64
CA ARG A 80 -2.60 -2.56 -6.58
C ARG A 80 -3.80 -3.46 -6.36
N GLN A 81 -4.95 -2.86 -6.14
CA GLN A 81 -6.23 -3.53 -6.16
C GLN A 81 -6.81 -3.51 -7.58
N ASP A 82 -7.47 -4.59 -7.98
CA ASP A 82 -8.26 -4.64 -9.22
C ASP A 82 -9.65 -4.04 -8.96
N SER A 83 -9.72 -2.72 -8.95
CA SER A 83 -10.95 -1.97 -8.65
C SER A 83 -12.04 -2.19 -9.69
N GLU A 84 -11.68 -2.37 -10.97
CA GLU A 84 -12.63 -2.66 -12.04
C GLU A 84 -13.30 -4.02 -11.81
N ARG A 85 -12.49 -5.05 -11.58
CA ARG A 85 -13.01 -6.40 -11.27
C ARG A 85 -13.81 -6.40 -9.98
N SER A 86 -13.38 -5.63 -8.96
CA SER A 86 -14.08 -5.51 -7.69
C SER A 86 -15.47 -4.93 -7.88
N GLY A 87 -15.59 -3.83 -8.63
CA GLY A 87 -16.88 -3.22 -8.98
C GLY A 87 -17.79 -4.17 -9.77
N TYR A 88 -17.25 -4.82 -10.81
CA TYR A 88 -18.01 -5.80 -11.59
C TYR A 88 -18.54 -6.95 -10.72
N MET A 89 -17.68 -7.55 -9.91
CA MET A 89 -18.05 -8.68 -9.05
C MET A 89 -19.01 -8.28 -7.93
N ALA A 90 -18.94 -7.05 -7.42
CA ALA A 90 -19.89 -6.55 -6.44
C ALA A 90 -21.31 -6.48 -7.02
N VAL A 91 -21.47 -5.92 -8.22
CA VAL A 91 -22.76 -5.85 -8.92
C VAL A 91 -23.27 -7.26 -9.24
N TYR A 92 -22.42 -8.12 -9.78
CA TYR A 92 -22.76 -9.51 -10.06
C TYR A 92 -23.28 -10.24 -8.83
N SER A 93 -22.56 -10.14 -7.71
CA SER A 93 -22.94 -10.78 -6.43
C SER A 93 -24.25 -10.22 -5.87
N ALA A 94 -24.48 -8.92 -5.98
CA ALA A 94 -25.73 -8.30 -5.56
C ALA A 94 -26.94 -8.81 -6.35
N LEU A 95 -26.80 -8.95 -7.69
CA LEU A 95 -27.84 -9.51 -8.56
C LEU A 95 -28.12 -10.98 -8.25
N GLU A 96 -27.10 -11.78 -8.04
CA GLU A 96 -27.26 -13.19 -7.64
C GLU A 96 -27.94 -13.33 -6.28
N LEU A 97 -27.56 -12.52 -5.30
CA LEU A 97 -28.21 -12.49 -3.99
C LEU A 97 -29.70 -12.13 -4.11
N ALA A 98 -30.02 -11.10 -4.92
CA ALA A 98 -31.40 -10.69 -5.13
C ALA A 98 -32.27 -11.77 -5.82
N ARG A 99 -31.66 -12.58 -6.69
CA ARG A 99 -32.39 -13.64 -7.45
C ARG A 99 -32.54 -14.94 -6.66
N SER A 100 -31.47 -15.34 -5.96
CA SER A 100 -31.39 -16.68 -5.34
C SER A 100 -31.53 -16.67 -3.81
N GLY A 101 -31.46 -15.50 -3.19
CA GLY A 101 -31.37 -15.35 -1.73
C GLY A 101 -30.02 -15.79 -1.14
N HIS A 102 -29.04 -16.18 -1.97
CA HIS A 102 -27.75 -16.69 -1.53
C HIS A 102 -26.62 -15.86 -2.14
N GLY A 103 -25.80 -15.24 -1.29
CA GLY A 103 -24.57 -14.55 -1.67
C GLY A 103 -23.35 -15.47 -1.53
N LYS A 104 -22.30 -15.19 -2.32
CA LYS A 104 -21.01 -15.87 -2.21
C LYS A 104 -19.94 -14.86 -1.81
N ASN A 105 -19.05 -15.25 -0.90
CA ASN A 105 -17.85 -14.49 -0.64
C ASN A 105 -16.90 -14.62 -1.84
N ILE A 106 -16.46 -13.49 -2.38
CA ILE A 106 -15.54 -13.43 -3.52
C ILE A 106 -14.27 -12.72 -3.04
N VAL A 107 -13.15 -13.40 -3.21
CA VAL A 107 -11.83 -12.83 -2.94
C VAL A 107 -11.21 -12.43 -4.27
N ILE A 108 -10.83 -11.17 -4.38
CA ILE A 108 -10.14 -10.62 -5.54
C ILE A 108 -8.68 -10.37 -5.12
N PRO A 109 -7.71 -11.07 -5.73
CA PRO A 109 -6.33 -10.92 -5.35
C PRO A 109 -5.81 -9.52 -5.70
N ALA A 110 -5.04 -8.93 -4.79
CA ALA A 110 -4.28 -7.71 -5.03
C ALA A 110 -2.86 -8.05 -5.51
N LYS A 111 -2.20 -7.10 -6.18
CA LYS A 111 -0.86 -7.28 -6.75
C LYS A 111 0.14 -6.33 -6.10
N VAL A 112 1.28 -6.85 -5.67
CA VAL A 112 2.40 -6.02 -5.20
C VAL A 112 3.08 -5.39 -6.41
N CYS A 113 3.21 -4.06 -6.41
CA CYS A 113 3.93 -3.27 -7.40
C CYS A 113 5.22 -2.75 -6.77
N VAL A 114 6.31 -3.49 -6.92
CA VAL A 114 7.63 -3.10 -6.40
C VAL A 114 8.22 -1.99 -7.27
N ARG A 115 8.67 -0.91 -6.61
CA ARG A 115 9.34 0.25 -7.22
C ARG A 115 10.54 0.66 -6.38
N GLU A 116 11.11 1.82 -6.65
CA GLU A 116 12.38 2.23 -6.05
C GLU A 116 12.28 2.66 -4.58
N SER A 117 11.10 3.09 -4.11
CA SER A 117 10.93 3.63 -2.75
C SER A 117 11.16 2.64 -1.60
N CYS A 118 11.20 1.35 -1.90
CA CYS A 118 11.57 0.32 -0.92
C CYS A 118 13.07 0.01 -0.90
N GLY A 119 13.88 0.73 -1.68
CA GLY A 119 15.31 0.45 -1.84
C GLY A 119 15.63 -0.74 -2.75
N CYS A 120 14.61 -1.32 -3.38
CA CYS A 120 14.78 -2.46 -4.28
C CYS A 120 15.06 -1.98 -5.69
N THR A 121 16.09 -2.52 -6.34
CA THR A 121 16.25 -2.37 -7.78
C THR A 121 15.36 -3.40 -8.48
N CYS A 122 14.56 -2.98 -9.47
CA CYS A 122 13.57 -3.83 -10.18
C CYS A 122 14.12 -5.15 -10.74
N LYS A 123 15.43 -5.31 -10.81
CA LYS A 123 16.10 -6.55 -11.26
C LYS A 123 16.09 -7.69 -10.22
N GLN A 124 15.78 -7.41 -8.96
CA GLN A 124 15.89 -8.40 -7.87
C GLN A 124 14.59 -9.17 -7.60
N PHE A 125 13.47 -8.75 -8.20
CA PHE A 125 12.13 -9.27 -7.86
C PHE A 125 11.34 -9.89 -9.02
N SER A 126 12.01 -10.51 -9.99
CA SER A 126 11.35 -11.34 -11.02
C SER A 126 10.66 -12.61 -10.48
N GLY A 127 10.73 -12.85 -9.15
CA GLY A 127 10.14 -14.01 -8.49
C GLY A 127 8.77 -13.79 -7.83
N PHE A 128 8.27 -12.54 -7.73
CA PHE A 128 6.97 -12.27 -7.07
C PHE A 128 5.74 -12.58 -7.95
N ASP A 129 5.90 -12.86 -9.23
CA ASP A 129 4.81 -13.37 -10.10
C ASP A 129 4.30 -14.76 -9.65
N GLN A 130 4.97 -15.43 -8.69
CA GLN A 130 4.56 -16.74 -8.16
C GLN A 130 3.61 -16.67 -6.95
N ILE A 131 3.33 -15.50 -6.38
CA ILE A 131 2.37 -15.38 -5.24
C ILE A 131 0.91 -15.56 -5.70
N GLU A 132 0.62 -15.53 -7.00
CA GLU A 132 -0.72 -15.80 -7.52
C GLU A 132 -1.25 -17.22 -7.19
N ASN A 133 -0.38 -18.17 -6.78
CA ASN A 133 -0.76 -19.55 -6.52
C ASN A 133 -0.84 -19.95 -5.03
N MET A 134 -0.57 -19.06 -4.09
CA MET A 134 -0.61 -19.40 -2.65
C MET A 134 -1.94 -19.08 -1.96
N GLY A 135 -2.90 -18.44 -2.63
CA GLY A 135 -4.14 -17.90 -2.03
C GLY A 135 -5.38 -18.82 -2.05
N THR A 136 -5.31 -20.07 -2.51
CA THR A 136 -6.51 -20.91 -2.65
C THR A 136 -6.53 -22.20 -1.82
N LYS A 137 -5.59 -22.38 -0.89
CA LYS A 137 -5.65 -23.52 0.04
C LYS A 137 -5.71 -22.99 1.47
N ASN A 138 -6.86 -23.23 2.09
CA ASN A 138 -7.17 -23.11 3.53
C ASN A 138 -7.52 -21.70 4.04
N CYS A 139 -8.76 -21.25 3.78
CA CYS A 139 -9.58 -20.59 4.77
C CYS A 139 -10.91 -21.35 4.83
N LEU A 140 -11.02 -22.25 5.80
CA LEU A 140 -12.29 -22.75 6.34
C LEU A 140 -12.83 -21.71 7.29
#